data_36ef0367af9dd9542c3310c21b0a094b
#
_entry.id   36ef0367af9dd9542c3310c21b0a094b
#
_cell.length_a   1.000
_cell.length_b   1.000
_cell.length_c   1.000
_cell.angle_alpha   90.00
_cell.angle_beta   90.00
_cell.angle_gamma   90.00
#
_symmetry.space_group_name_H-M   'P 1'
#
loop_
_entity.id
_entity.type
_entity.pdbx_description
1 polymer ?
#
loop_
_entity_poly.entity_id
_entity_poly.type
_entity_poly.pdbx_seq_one_letter_code
_entity_poly.pdbx_strand_id
1 'polypeptide(L)'
;MLNRAYNVKLDSVGKIDIGDNVFIGYGAIVLPNVTISSNAIVGAGAVVTKDVAEGDIVVGVPARPIGRVEDLVKKLQAQTQRLPWVDLINSREGGFDPAIEPQLVQLRVSHFYGNTPTSTVARSAPLPQPTFNK
;
A
#
# COMPACT_ATOMS: atom_id res chain seq x y z
N MET A 1 -25.55 -22.99 -10.29
CA MET A 1 -25.64 -24.02 -9.27
C MET A 1 -26.88 -23.85 -8.37
N LEU A 2 -27.05 -22.73 -7.69
CA LEU A 2 -28.19 -22.44 -6.80
C LEU A 2 -29.55 -22.49 -7.50
N ASN A 3 -29.68 -21.95 -8.71
CA ASN A 3 -30.92 -21.95 -9.48
C ASN A 3 -31.50 -23.38 -9.69
N ARG A 4 -30.60 -24.35 -9.89
CA ARG A 4 -30.99 -25.77 -10.08
C ARG A 4 -31.38 -26.44 -8.79
N ALA A 5 -30.62 -26.22 -7.71
CA ALA A 5 -30.86 -26.87 -6.42
C ALA A 5 -32.15 -26.39 -5.74
N TYR A 6 -32.48 -25.11 -5.94
CA TYR A 6 -33.63 -24.49 -5.25
C TYR A 6 -34.80 -24.14 -6.20
N ASN A 7 -34.72 -24.54 -7.47
CA ASN A 7 -35.72 -24.24 -8.50
C ASN A 7 -36.13 -22.77 -8.57
N VAL A 8 -35.12 -21.89 -8.53
CA VAL A 8 -35.29 -20.43 -8.58
C VAL A 8 -34.48 -19.85 -9.72
N LYS A 9 -34.86 -18.66 -10.20
CA LYS A 9 -34.10 -17.89 -11.11
C LYS A 9 -33.44 -16.75 -10.33
N LEU A 10 -32.11 -16.80 -10.21
CA LEU A 10 -31.32 -15.83 -9.46
C LEU A 10 -30.39 -15.10 -10.40
N ASP A 11 -30.31 -13.80 -10.21
CA ASP A 11 -29.28 -12.95 -10.75
C ASP A 11 -28.68 -12.12 -9.59
N SER A 12 -27.36 -12.14 -9.48
CA SER A 12 -26.64 -11.44 -8.42
C SER A 12 -25.58 -10.58 -9.05
N VAL A 13 -25.96 -9.33 -9.32
CA VAL A 13 -25.09 -8.31 -9.88
C VAL A 13 -25.04 -7.14 -8.92
N GLY A 14 -23.89 -6.52 -8.77
CA GLY A 14 -23.74 -5.35 -7.93
C GLY A 14 -22.58 -4.47 -8.40
N LYS A 15 -22.65 -3.19 -8.12
CA LYS A 15 -21.59 -2.23 -8.38
C LYS A 15 -20.63 -2.15 -7.21
N ILE A 16 -19.42 -1.65 -7.48
CA ILE A 16 -18.44 -1.24 -6.48
C ILE A 16 -18.13 0.23 -6.75
N ASP A 17 -18.29 1.07 -5.74
CA ASP A 17 -17.91 2.48 -5.81
C ASP A 17 -16.67 2.70 -4.95
N ILE A 18 -15.65 3.35 -5.52
CA ILE A 18 -14.41 3.67 -4.82
C ILE A 18 -14.17 5.18 -4.95
N GLY A 19 -14.04 5.86 -3.82
CA GLY A 19 -13.80 7.29 -3.75
C GLY A 19 -12.36 7.68 -4.10
N ASP A 20 -12.01 8.92 -3.82
CA ASP A 20 -10.70 9.48 -4.12
C ASP A 20 -9.66 9.14 -3.05
N ASN A 21 -8.39 9.08 -3.44
CA ASN A 21 -7.26 8.84 -2.53
C ASN A 21 -7.41 7.55 -1.69
N VAL A 22 -7.95 6.50 -2.26
CA VAL A 22 -8.09 5.20 -1.60
C VAL A 22 -6.87 4.34 -1.91
N PHE A 23 -6.23 3.82 -0.86
CA PHE A 23 -5.19 2.81 -1.00
C PHE A 23 -5.77 1.42 -0.83
N ILE A 24 -5.55 0.55 -1.80
CA ILE A 24 -5.97 -0.85 -1.76
C ILE A 24 -4.72 -1.72 -1.79
N GLY A 25 -4.47 -2.41 -0.69
CA GLY A 25 -3.33 -3.30 -0.53
C GLY A 25 -3.39 -4.52 -1.45
N TYR A 26 -2.22 -5.07 -1.74
CA TYR A 26 -2.08 -6.23 -2.62
C TYR A 26 -2.95 -7.40 -2.17
N GLY A 27 -3.62 -8.04 -3.13
CA GLY A 27 -4.46 -9.20 -2.86
C GLY A 27 -5.77 -8.92 -2.11
N ALA A 28 -6.12 -7.65 -1.91
CA ALA A 28 -7.42 -7.31 -1.35
C ALA A 28 -8.55 -7.66 -2.32
N ILE A 29 -9.68 -8.10 -1.78
CA ILE A 29 -10.89 -8.45 -2.51
C ILE A 29 -12.02 -7.54 -2.04
N VAL A 30 -12.70 -6.90 -2.98
CA VAL A 30 -13.89 -6.07 -2.70
C VAL A 30 -15.12 -6.76 -3.28
N LEU A 31 -16.11 -7.04 -2.43
CA LEU A 31 -17.32 -7.69 -2.87
C LEU A 31 -18.30 -6.71 -3.54
N PRO A 32 -19.20 -7.21 -4.40
CA PRO A 32 -20.25 -6.39 -5.02
C PRO A 32 -21.11 -5.66 -3.98
N ASN A 33 -21.63 -4.50 -4.38
CA ASN A 33 -22.45 -3.60 -3.55
C ASN A 33 -21.72 -2.95 -2.37
N VAL A 34 -20.38 -2.86 -2.44
CA VAL A 34 -19.56 -2.17 -1.45
C VAL A 34 -19.19 -0.78 -1.98
N THR A 35 -19.28 0.21 -1.10
CA THR A 35 -18.74 1.57 -1.29
C THR A 35 -17.54 1.77 -0.40
N ILE A 36 -16.41 2.15 -0.98
CA ILE A 36 -15.22 2.59 -0.24
C ILE A 36 -15.14 4.10 -0.37
N SER A 37 -15.37 4.81 0.73
CA SER A 37 -15.32 6.27 0.76
C SER A 37 -13.88 6.79 0.63
N SER A 38 -13.75 8.08 0.33
CA SER A 38 -12.46 8.72 0.07
C SER A 38 -11.50 8.63 1.27
N ASN A 39 -10.21 8.76 1.00
CA ASN A 39 -9.13 8.78 1.98
C ASN A 39 -9.03 7.52 2.85
N ALA A 40 -9.55 6.39 2.38
CA ALA A 40 -9.53 5.12 3.11
C ALA A 40 -8.33 4.25 2.75
N ILE A 41 -7.97 3.34 3.65
CA ILE A 41 -6.94 2.32 3.43
C ILE A 41 -7.57 0.94 3.62
N VAL A 42 -7.43 0.10 2.59
CA VAL A 42 -7.72 -1.33 2.65
C VAL A 42 -6.42 -2.09 2.74
N GLY A 43 -6.21 -2.82 3.81
CA GLY A 43 -5.00 -3.59 4.03
C GLY A 43 -4.82 -4.74 3.05
N ALA A 44 -3.57 -5.18 2.85
CA ALA A 44 -3.26 -6.31 1.98
C ALA A 44 -4.02 -7.58 2.42
N GLY A 45 -4.53 -8.34 1.43
CA GLY A 45 -5.26 -9.57 1.66
C GLY A 45 -6.63 -9.43 2.33
N ALA A 46 -7.11 -8.22 2.55
CA ALA A 46 -8.42 -7.97 3.15
C ALA A 46 -9.57 -8.39 2.21
N VAL A 47 -10.67 -8.87 2.77
CA VAL A 47 -11.90 -9.13 2.04
C VAL A 47 -12.98 -8.15 2.52
N VAL A 48 -13.23 -7.12 1.71
CA VAL A 48 -14.18 -6.04 2.03
C VAL A 48 -15.59 -6.49 1.69
N THR A 49 -16.39 -6.74 2.70
CA THR A 49 -17.77 -7.24 2.61
C THR A 49 -18.81 -6.20 2.95
N LYS A 50 -18.41 -5.04 3.48
CA LYS A 50 -19.26 -3.92 3.90
C LYS A 50 -18.62 -2.61 3.48
N ASP A 51 -19.43 -1.54 3.44
CA ASP A 51 -18.96 -0.20 3.15
C ASP A 51 -17.85 0.23 4.10
N VAL A 52 -16.91 0.99 3.56
CA VAL A 52 -15.76 1.56 4.27
C VAL A 52 -15.99 3.07 4.39
N ALA A 53 -16.02 3.56 5.62
CA ALA A 53 -16.22 4.97 5.87
C ALA A 53 -14.99 5.81 5.49
N GLU A 54 -15.21 7.10 5.24
CA GLU A 54 -14.15 8.03 4.90
C GLU A 54 -13.05 8.03 5.98
N GLY A 55 -11.80 7.92 5.54
CA GLY A 55 -10.62 7.95 6.41
C GLY A 55 -10.44 6.71 7.28
N ASP A 56 -11.20 5.64 7.06
CA ASP A 56 -11.01 4.39 7.79
C ASP A 56 -9.85 3.57 7.24
N ILE A 57 -9.21 2.84 8.15
CA ILE A 57 -8.26 1.77 7.82
C ILE A 57 -8.94 0.45 8.14
N VAL A 58 -9.18 -0.37 7.11
CA VAL A 58 -9.81 -1.69 7.27
C VAL A 58 -8.86 -2.80 6.90
N VAL A 59 -8.85 -3.88 7.67
CA VAL A 59 -8.00 -5.05 7.43
C VAL A 59 -8.73 -6.34 7.77
N GLY A 60 -8.21 -7.45 7.26
CA GLY A 60 -8.64 -8.79 7.64
C GLY A 60 -9.74 -9.40 6.76
N VAL A 61 -10.18 -10.59 7.14
CA VAL A 61 -11.19 -11.40 6.45
C VAL A 61 -12.22 -11.87 7.48
N PRO A 62 -13.42 -11.27 7.50
CA PRO A 62 -13.85 -10.10 6.76
C PRO A 62 -13.14 -8.83 7.23
N ALA A 63 -13.00 -7.84 6.35
CA ALA A 63 -12.33 -6.58 6.71
C ALA A 63 -13.08 -5.84 7.82
N ARG A 64 -12.32 -5.34 8.80
CA ARG A 64 -12.82 -4.57 9.94
C ARG A 64 -12.01 -3.29 10.11
N PRO A 65 -12.63 -2.19 10.56
CA PRO A 65 -11.91 -0.98 10.91
C PRO A 65 -10.94 -1.24 12.07
N ILE A 66 -9.69 -0.79 11.92
CA ILE A 66 -8.66 -0.89 12.96
C ILE A 66 -8.11 0.46 13.38
N GLY A 67 -8.47 1.54 12.69
CA GLY A 67 -7.98 2.87 12.99
C GLY A 67 -8.36 3.88 11.91
N ARG A 68 -7.79 5.08 12.06
CA ARG A 68 -8.03 6.22 11.17
C ARG A 68 -6.75 6.59 10.44
N VAL A 69 -6.90 6.98 9.17
CA VAL A 69 -5.76 7.42 8.33
C VAL A 69 -5.09 8.66 8.93
N GLU A 70 -5.86 9.60 9.48
CA GLU A 70 -5.31 10.79 10.12
C GLU A 70 -4.38 10.48 11.30
N ASP A 71 -4.72 9.47 12.11
CA ASP A 71 -3.88 9.06 13.23
C ASP A 71 -2.61 8.34 12.77
N LEU A 72 -2.74 7.55 11.70
CA LEU A 72 -1.59 6.93 11.03
C LEU A 72 -0.63 8.00 10.49
N VAL A 73 -1.16 9.04 9.84
CA VAL A 73 -0.35 10.15 9.31
C VAL A 73 0.39 10.86 10.44
N LYS A 74 -0.28 11.22 11.53
CA LYS A 74 0.36 11.85 12.71
C LYS A 74 1.48 10.97 13.27
N LYS A 75 1.24 9.67 13.40
CA LYS A 75 2.24 8.70 13.87
C LYS A 75 3.45 8.65 12.95
N LEU A 76 3.22 8.55 11.63
CA LEU A 76 4.31 8.49 10.65
C LEU A 76 5.10 9.81 10.59
N GLN A 77 4.43 10.96 10.69
CA GLN A 77 5.10 12.26 10.79
C GLN A 77 6.01 12.33 12.02
N ALA A 78 5.52 11.94 13.19
CA ALA A 78 6.32 11.93 14.41
C ALA A 78 7.52 10.96 14.31
N GLN A 79 7.36 9.82 13.66
CA GLN A 79 8.45 8.88 13.39
C GLN A 79 9.48 9.47 12.42
N THR A 80 9.01 10.11 11.34
CA THR A 80 9.89 10.73 10.33
C THR A 80 10.77 11.81 10.92
N GLN A 81 10.26 12.62 11.85
CA GLN A 81 11.05 13.67 12.53
C GLN A 81 12.22 13.12 13.35
N ARG A 82 12.19 11.85 13.71
CA ARG A 82 13.26 11.19 14.47
C ARG A 82 14.30 10.49 13.59
N LEU A 83 14.10 10.46 12.28
CA LEU A 83 14.99 9.77 11.36
C LEU A 83 16.28 10.60 11.14
N PRO A 84 17.48 9.95 11.12
CA PRO A 84 18.75 10.64 10.86
C PRO A 84 18.80 11.37 9.51
N TRP A 85 17.91 11.08 8.60
CA TRP A 85 17.84 11.65 7.24
C TRP A 85 16.59 12.52 7.02
N VAL A 86 15.98 13.03 8.10
CA VAL A 86 14.76 13.83 8.00
C VAL A 86 14.93 15.08 7.13
N ASP A 87 16.09 15.72 7.21
CA ASP A 87 16.38 16.94 6.41
C ASP A 87 16.37 16.65 4.90
N LEU A 88 16.87 15.48 4.50
CA LEU A 88 16.80 15.04 3.10
C LEU A 88 15.36 14.74 2.67
N ILE A 89 14.56 14.16 3.54
CA ILE A 89 13.13 13.94 3.27
C ILE A 89 12.41 15.27 3.10
N ASN A 90 12.67 16.25 3.96
CA ASN A 90 12.03 17.55 3.91
C ASN A 90 12.46 18.39 2.69
N SER A 91 13.68 18.19 2.18
CA SER A 91 14.19 18.88 0.99
C SER A 91 13.75 18.23 -0.33
N ARG A 92 13.17 17.04 -0.28
CA ARG A 92 12.78 16.28 -1.47
C ARG A 92 11.56 16.89 -2.13
N GLU A 93 11.60 17.06 -3.44
CA GLU A 93 10.45 17.45 -4.25
C GLU A 93 9.66 16.20 -4.69
N GLY A 94 8.43 16.08 -4.22
CA GLY A 94 7.56 14.95 -4.54
C GLY A 94 7.93 13.64 -3.83
N GLY A 95 7.45 12.52 -4.37
CA GLY A 95 7.63 11.18 -3.79
C GLY A 95 8.99 10.53 -4.05
N PHE A 96 9.67 10.94 -5.11
CA PHE A 96 10.97 10.42 -5.54
C PHE A 96 11.81 11.54 -6.15
N ASP A 97 13.06 11.65 -5.70
CA ASP A 97 14.02 12.65 -6.19
C ASP A 97 15.36 11.96 -6.48
N PRO A 98 15.73 11.79 -7.79
CA PRO A 98 16.94 11.06 -8.17
C PRO A 98 18.23 11.70 -7.62
N ALA A 99 18.24 13.00 -7.32
CA ALA A 99 19.40 13.68 -6.77
C ALA A 99 19.67 13.30 -5.30
N ILE A 100 18.63 12.94 -4.56
CA ILE A 100 18.69 12.66 -3.13
C ILE A 100 18.68 11.15 -2.82
N GLU A 101 18.05 10.33 -3.65
CA GLU A 101 17.88 8.91 -3.39
C GLU A 101 19.18 8.13 -3.12
N PRO A 102 20.30 8.35 -3.82
CA PRO A 102 21.55 7.64 -3.53
C PRO A 102 22.05 7.90 -2.11
N GLN A 103 21.94 9.14 -1.63
CA GLN A 103 22.32 9.51 -0.28
C GLN A 103 21.37 8.95 0.77
N LEU A 104 20.07 8.95 0.50
CA LEU A 104 19.07 8.30 1.36
C LEU A 104 19.33 6.81 1.51
N VAL A 105 19.62 6.11 0.41
CA VAL A 105 19.95 4.68 0.43
C VAL A 105 21.16 4.42 1.32
N GLN A 106 22.24 5.22 1.14
CA GLN A 106 23.45 5.06 1.94
C GLN A 106 23.19 5.25 3.44
N LEU A 107 22.45 6.28 3.83
CA LEU A 107 22.10 6.55 5.22
C LEU A 107 21.22 5.46 5.82
N ARG A 108 20.24 4.97 5.08
CA ARG A 108 19.37 3.87 5.50
C ARG A 108 20.15 2.57 5.70
N VAL A 109 21.03 2.22 4.75
CA VAL A 109 21.89 1.03 4.87
C VAL A 109 22.78 1.13 6.09
N SER A 110 23.46 2.26 6.29
CA SER A 110 24.33 2.48 7.45
C SER A 110 23.56 2.41 8.77
N HIS A 111 22.35 2.95 8.81
CA HIS A 111 21.53 2.94 10.02
C HIS A 111 21.03 1.55 10.41
N PHE A 112 20.57 0.74 9.45
CA PHE A 112 19.98 -0.55 9.74
C PHE A 112 20.99 -1.71 9.77
N TYR A 113 22.10 -1.60 9.04
CA TYR A 113 23.07 -2.70 8.89
C TYR A 113 24.45 -2.36 9.44
N GLY A 114 24.65 -1.18 10.03
CA GLY A 114 25.93 -0.69 10.49
C GLY A 114 26.88 -0.32 9.35
N ASN A 115 28.12 0.06 9.71
CA ASN A 115 29.17 0.33 8.72
C ASN A 115 29.70 -0.99 8.12
N THR A 116 28.90 -1.63 7.29
CA THR A 116 29.41 -2.70 6.46
C THR A 116 30.33 -2.06 5.40
N PRO A 117 31.62 -2.48 5.29
CA PRO A 117 32.51 -1.92 4.28
C PRO A 117 31.85 -2.06 2.91
N THR A 118 31.87 -1.01 2.12
CA THR A 118 31.23 -0.87 0.80
C THR A 118 31.68 -1.92 -0.23
N SER A 119 32.60 -2.81 0.12
CA SER A 119 33.16 -3.86 -0.74
C SER A 119 32.32 -5.14 -0.82
N THR A 120 31.24 -5.26 -0.01
CA THR A 120 30.45 -6.51 0.04
C THR A 120 29.01 -6.34 -0.47
N VAL A 121 28.60 -5.16 -0.90
CA VAL A 121 27.41 -5.03 -1.74
C VAL A 121 27.83 -5.51 -3.13
N ALA A 122 27.74 -6.82 -3.34
CA ALA A 122 27.84 -7.38 -4.69
C ALA A 122 26.93 -6.53 -5.58
N ARG A 123 27.48 -5.88 -6.59
CA ARG A 123 26.70 -5.32 -7.67
C ARG A 123 25.81 -6.45 -8.15
N SER A 124 24.55 -6.42 -7.82
CA SER A 124 23.58 -7.28 -8.46
C SER A 124 23.78 -7.04 -9.96
N ALA A 125 24.14 -8.10 -10.67
CA ALA A 125 24.26 -8.04 -12.13
C ALA A 125 22.98 -7.39 -12.65
N PRO A 126 23.05 -6.49 -13.65
CA PRO A 126 21.87 -5.89 -14.24
C PRO A 126 20.94 -7.03 -14.66
N LEU A 127 19.68 -6.93 -14.27
CA LEU A 127 18.65 -7.89 -14.67
C LEU A 127 18.71 -8.03 -16.19
N PRO A 128 18.69 -9.27 -16.73
CA PRO A 128 18.66 -9.46 -18.17
C PRO A 128 17.44 -8.73 -18.74
N GLN A 129 17.68 -7.88 -19.72
CA GLN A 129 16.61 -7.18 -20.42
C GLN A 129 15.70 -8.21 -21.09
N PRO A 130 14.37 -8.05 -20.99
CA PRO A 130 13.47 -8.95 -21.69
C PRO A 130 13.73 -8.80 -23.21
N THR A 131 14.17 -9.87 -23.82
CA THR A 131 14.27 -9.95 -25.28
C THR A 131 12.87 -10.17 -25.84
N PHE A 132 12.25 -9.09 -26.32
CA PHE A 132 11.04 -9.23 -27.14
C PHE A 132 11.48 -9.70 -28.53
N ASN A 133 11.32 -10.98 -28.80
CA ASN A 133 11.35 -11.48 -30.18
C ASN A 133 10.12 -10.97 -30.90
N LYS A 134 10.36 -10.24 -31.98
CA LYS A 134 9.31 -9.85 -32.93
C LYS A 134 8.77 -11.07 -33.66
#